data_91b13f6303593f050d84bfcc20e1f97d
#
_entry.id   91b13f6303593f050d84bfcc20e1f97d
#
_cell.length_a   1.000
_cell.length_b   1.000
_cell.length_c   1.000
_cell.angle_alpha   90.00
_cell.angle_beta   90.00
_cell.angle_gamma   90.00
#
_symmetry.space_group_name_H-M   'P 1'
#
loop_
_entity.id
_entity.type
_entity.pdbx_description
1 polymer ?
#
loop_
_entity_poly.entity_id
_entity_poly.type
_entity_poly.pdbx_seq_one_letter_code
_entity_poly.pdbx_strand_id
1 'polypeptide(L)' 'MNTEQKKEIIKSLALGMTTAEIAAVEGIPESEAEQIAYDCADEISRKKAFMERVGRA' A
#
# COMPACT_ATOMS: atom_id res chain seq x y z
N MET A 1 7.42 -12.89 1.61
CA MET A 1 7.39 -11.59 0.90
C MET A 1 8.64 -10.81 1.24
N ASN A 2 9.32 -10.25 0.25
CA ASN A 2 10.52 -9.48 0.52
C ASN A 2 10.19 -8.01 0.83
N THR A 3 11.21 -7.28 1.28
CA THR A 3 11.06 -5.89 1.69
C THR A 3 10.61 -4.99 0.53
N GLU A 4 11.12 -5.23 -0.67
CA GLU A 4 10.76 -4.43 -1.84
C GLU A 4 9.31 -4.60 -2.23
N GLN A 5 8.83 -5.84 -2.22
CA GLN A 5 7.43 -6.12 -2.53
C GLN A 5 6.51 -5.46 -1.51
N LYS A 6 6.90 -5.53 -0.23
CA LYS A 6 6.13 -4.91 0.83
C LYS A 6 6.05 -3.39 0.64
N LYS A 7 7.16 -2.75 0.27
CA LYS A 7 7.19 -1.32 -0.01
C LYS A 7 6.29 -0.95 -1.18
N GLU A 8 6.28 -1.77 -2.22
CA GLU A 8 5.39 -1.58 -3.36
C GLU A 8 3.93 -1.62 -2.96
N ILE A 9 3.58 -2.59 -2.13
CA ILE A 9 2.21 -2.74 -1.66
C ILE A 9 1.79 -1.54 -0.82
N ILE A 10 2.66 -1.08 0.06
CA ILE A 10 2.41 0.10 0.88
C ILE A 10 2.19 1.33 -0.01
N LYS A 11 3.01 1.50 -1.02
CA LYS A 11 2.88 2.60 -1.97
C LYS A 11 1.55 2.53 -2.72
N SER A 12 1.17 1.34 -3.16
CA SER A 12 -0.09 1.13 -3.88
C SER A 12 -1.29 1.47 -3.00
N LEU A 13 -1.23 1.06 -1.72
CA LEU A 13 -2.28 1.40 -0.76
C LEU A 13 -2.37 2.91 -0.55
N ALA A 14 -1.22 3.58 -0.47
CA ALA A 14 -1.17 5.03 -0.32
C ALA A 14 -1.75 5.75 -1.53
N LEU A 15 -1.65 5.13 -2.72
CA LEU A 15 -2.21 5.68 -3.95
C LEU A 15 -3.72 5.41 -4.09
N GLY A 16 -4.30 4.66 -3.17
CA GLY A 16 -5.72 4.41 -3.16
C GLY A 16 -6.18 3.12 -3.81
N MET A 17 -5.25 2.22 -4.13
CA MET A 17 -5.62 0.90 -4.65
C MET A 17 -6.27 0.08 -3.54
N THR A 18 -7.23 -0.75 -3.93
CA THR A 18 -7.89 -1.65 -2.97
C THR A 18 -7.01 -2.87 -2.71
N THR A 19 -7.26 -3.55 -1.59
CA THR A 19 -6.53 -4.77 -1.27
C THR A 19 -6.80 -5.88 -2.31
N ALA A 20 -8.01 -5.91 -2.87
CA ALA A 20 -8.34 -6.87 -3.91
C ALA A 20 -7.52 -6.62 -5.19
N GLU A 21 -7.38 -5.37 -5.59
CA GLU A 21 -6.57 -5.00 -6.75
C GLU A 21 -5.10 -5.33 -6.54
N ILE A 22 -4.59 -5.01 -5.35
CA ILE A 22 -3.20 -5.29 -5.00
C ILE A 22 -2.93 -6.79 -4.99
N ALA A 23 -3.85 -7.57 -4.42
CA ALA A 23 -3.71 -9.03 -4.39
C ALA A 23 -3.60 -9.59 -5.79
N ALA A 24 -4.42 -9.10 -6.72
CA ALA A 24 -4.39 -9.56 -8.11
C ALA A 24 -3.10 -9.19 -8.81
N VAL A 25 -2.62 -7.96 -8.62
CA VAL A 25 -1.39 -7.48 -9.27
C VAL A 25 -0.15 -8.16 -8.72
N GLU A 26 -0.08 -8.31 -7.39
CA GLU A 26 1.09 -8.87 -6.72
C GLU A 26 1.10 -10.39 -6.68
N GLY A 27 -0.02 -11.03 -7.01
CA GLY A 27 -0.12 -12.47 -6.97
C GLY A 27 -0.12 -13.04 -5.55
N ILE A 28 -0.72 -12.32 -4.61
CA ILE A 28 -0.82 -12.74 -3.21
C ILE A 28 -2.28 -12.89 -2.81
N PRO A 29 -2.56 -13.62 -1.72
CA PRO A 29 -3.93 -13.69 -1.20
C PRO A 29 -4.40 -12.32 -0.72
N GLU A 30 -5.69 -12.03 -0.89
CA GLU A 30 -6.26 -10.76 -0.44
C GLU A 30 -6.09 -10.57 1.06
N SER A 31 -6.18 -11.66 1.84
CA SER A 31 -5.98 -11.61 3.29
C SER A 31 -4.57 -11.11 3.65
N GLU A 32 -3.58 -11.44 2.84
CA GLU A 32 -2.22 -10.97 3.07
C GLU A 32 -2.10 -9.47 2.79
N ALA A 33 -2.74 -9.00 1.72
CA ALA A 33 -2.78 -7.56 1.41
C ALA A 33 -3.50 -6.80 2.52
N GLU A 34 -4.59 -7.35 3.04
CA GLU A 34 -5.33 -6.75 4.15
C GLU A 34 -4.48 -6.67 5.42
N GLN A 35 -3.69 -7.73 5.69
CA GLN A 35 -2.82 -7.76 6.85
C GLN A 35 -1.76 -6.66 6.77
N ILE A 36 -1.20 -6.45 5.58
CA ILE A 36 -0.23 -5.39 5.36
C ILE A 36 -0.88 -4.02 5.55
N ALA A 37 -2.08 -3.83 5.04
CA ALA A 37 -2.81 -2.59 5.20
C ALA A 37 -3.04 -2.27 6.67
N TYR A 38 -3.34 -3.29 7.47
CA TYR A 38 -3.54 -3.12 8.90
C TYR A 38 -2.24 -2.84 9.64
N ASP A 39 -1.22 -3.66 9.40
CA ASP A 39 0.06 -3.56 10.12
C ASP A 39 0.83 -2.30 9.77
N CYS A 40 0.67 -1.78 8.58
CA CYS A 40 1.42 -0.62 8.09
C CYS A 40 0.53 0.62 7.92
N ALA A 41 -0.59 0.67 8.62
CA ALA A 41 -1.56 1.77 8.48
C ALA A 41 -0.93 3.14 8.70
N ASP A 42 -0.07 3.29 9.71
CA ASP A 42 0.61 4.56 10.00
C ASP A 42 1.54 4.98 8.87
N GLU A 43 2.30 4.04 8.35
CA GLU A 43 3.22 4.30 7.25
C GLU A 43 2.46 4.67 5.98
N ILE A 44 1.36 3.98 5.71
CA ILE A 44 0.50 4.26 4.56
C ILE A 44 -0.07 5.67 4.66
N SER A 45 -0.54 6.05 5.83
CA SER A 45 -1.09 7.38 6.09
C SER A 45 -0.06 8.46 5.84
N ARG A 46 1.17 8.25 6.31
CA ARG A 46 2.26 9.22 6.12
C ARG A 46 2.64 9.35 4.66
N LYS A 47 2.72 8.23 3.93
CA LYS A 47 3.04 8.27 2.50
C LYS A 47 1.93 8.95 1.71
N LYS A 48 0.68 8.69 2.06
CA LYS A 48 -0.46 9.32 1.41
C LYS A 48 -0.44 10.84 1.60
N ALA A 49 -0.18 11.30 2.82
CA ALA A 49 -0.09 12.72 3.12
C ALA A 49 1.06 13.37 2.36
N PHE A 50 2.20 12.69 2.29
CA PHE A 50 3.36 13.19 1.54
C PHE A 50 3.04 13.32 0.05
N MET A 51 2.42 12.30 -0.53
CA MET A 51 2.08 12.32 -1.96
C MET A 51 1.06 13.41 -2.29
N GLU A 52 0.08 13.63 -1.43
CA GLU A 52 -0.90 14.68 -1.60
C GLU A 52 -0.25 16.05 -1.57
N ARG A 53 0.71 16.23 -0.66
CA ARG A 53 1.44 17.50 -0.54
C ARG A 53 2.28 17.78 -1.78
N VAL A 54 2.99 16.77 -2.27
CA VAL A 54 3.83 16.90 -3.47
C VAL A 54 2.96 17.15 -4.69
N GLY A 55 1.83 16.47 -4.78
CA GLY A 55 0.92 16.61 -5.90
C GLY A 55 0.28 17.99 -6.03
N ARG A 56 0.32 18.78 -4.95
CA ARG A 56 -0.23 20.14 -4.97
C ARG A 56 0.78 21.22 -5.33
N ALA A 57 2.03 20.84 -5.35
CA ALA A 57 3.13 21.78 -5.61
C ALA A 57 3.23 22.22 -7.09
#